data_06e916a9109f8b2bd186774bddab758c
#
_entry.id   06e916a9109f8b2bd186774bddab758c
#
_cell.length_a   1.000
_cell.length_b   1.000
_cell.length_c   1.000
_cell.angle_alpha   90.00
_cell.angle_beta   90.00
_cell.angle_gamma   90.00
#
_symmetry.space_group_name_H-M   'P 1'
#
loop_
_entity.id
_entity.type
_entity.pdbx_description
1 polymer ?
#
loop_
_entity_poly.entity_id
_entity_poly.type
_entity_poly.pdbx_seq_one_letter_code
_entity_poly.pdbx_strand_id
1 'polypeptide(L)'
;VPIISSLVMGLVGLVIPLVWPIFAMGISGLGHMINSAGDFGPMLFGTGERLLLPFGLHHILVALIRFTDAGGTQEVCGQTVSGALTIFQAQLSCPTTHGFSESATRFLSQGKMPAFLGGLPGAALAMYHCARPENRHKIKGLLISGLIACVVGGTTEPLEFLFLFVAPVLYVIHALLTGLGFTVMSVLGVTIGNTDGNIIDFVVFGILHGLSTKWYMVPVVAAIWFVVYYVIFRFAITRFNLKTPGRDSEVASSIEKAVAGAPGKSGYNVPAILEALGGADNIVSLDNCITRLRLSVKDMSLVNVQALKDNRAIGVVQLNQHNLQVVIGPQVQSVKDEMAGLMHTVQA
;
A
#
# COMPACT_ATOMS: atom_id res chain seq x y z
N VAL A 1 -30.61 -12.53 12.14
CA VAL A 1 -29.31 -11.84 12.04
C VAL A 1 -29.47 -10.46 11.38
N PRO A 2 -30.12 -10.24 10.21
CA PRO A 2 -30.19 -8.91 9.56
C PRO A 2 -30.85 -7.84 10.42
N ILE A 3 -31.94 -8.14 11.13
CA ILE A 3 -32.67 -7.17 11.96
C ILE A 3 -31.82 -6.71 13.14
N ILE A 4 -31.12 -7.62 13.81
CA ILE A 4 -30.27 -7.28 14.95
C ILE A 4 -29.08 -6.43 14.46
N SER A 5 -28.43 -6.79 13.37
CA SER A 5 -27.34 -6.01 12.80
C SER A 5 -27.81 -4.61 12.36
N SER A 6 -28.99 -4.48 11.78
CA SER A 6 -29.56 -3.18 11.40
C SER A 6 -29.85 -2.31 12.62
N LEU A 7 -30.40 -2.88 13.69
CA LEU A 7 -30.63 -2.16 14.95
C LEU A 7 -29.34 -1.70 15.60
N VAL A 8 -28.33 -2.60 15.66
CA VAL A 8 -27.01 -2.26 16.21
C VAL A 8 -26.34 -1.15 15.39
N MET A 9 -26.35 -1.28 14.07
CA MET A 9 -25.79 -0.25 13.19
C MET A 9 -26.58 1.07 13.25
N GLY A 10 -27.89 1.01 13.43
CA GLY A 10 -28.71 2.20 13.68
C GLY A 10 -28.32 2.92 14.97
N LEU A 11 -28.12 2.17 16.07
CA LEU A 11 -27.65 2.72 17.34
C LEU A 11 -26.23 3.31 17.23
N VAL A 12 -25.33 2.62 16.54
CA VAL A 12 -23.97 3.14 16.23
C VAL A 12 -24.07 4.45 15.43
N GLY A 13 -24.95 4.49 14.42
CA GLY A 13 -25.19 5.68 13.61
C GLY A 13 -25.74 6.87 14.41
N LEU A 14 -26.47 6.66 15.51
CA LEU A 14 -26.90 7.70 16.43
C LEU A 14 -25.78 8.19 17.36
N VAL A 15 -24.84 7.33 17.71
CA VAL A 15 -23.72 7.67 18.63
C VAL A 15 -22.59 8.38 17.87
N ILE A 16 -22.30 8.00 16.63
CA ILE A 16 -21.22 8.59 15.84
C ILE A 16 -21.30 10.13 15.75
N PRO A 17 -22.45 10.75 15.42
CA PRO A 17 -22.54 12.22 15.34
C PRO A 17 -22.28 12.94 16.68
N LEU A 18 -22.47 12.27 17.81
CA LEU A 18 -22.18 12.85 19.14
C LEU A 18 -20.69 12.82 19.47
N VAL A 19 -19.98 11.80 19.00
CA VAL A 19 -18.56 11.58 19.30
C VAL A 19 -17.65 12.19 18.24
N TRP A 20 -18.10 12.19 16.98
CA TRP A 20 -17.35 12.68 15.82
C TRP A 20 -16.82 14.11 15.95
N PRO A 21 -17.59 15.12 16.47
CA PRO A 21 -17.08 16.48 16.61
C PRO A 21 -15.83 16.60 17.49
N ILE A 22 -15.71 15.75 18.51
CA ILE A 22 -14.53 15.72 19.40
C ILE A 22 -13.29 15.28 18.60
N PHE A 23 -13.42 14.21 17.83
CA PHE A 23 -12.35 13.76 16.95
C PHE A 23 -12.03 14.77 15.86
N ALA A 24 -13.06 15.36 15.24
CA ALA A 24 -12.89 16.37 14.19
C ALA A 24 -12.15 17.61 14.71
N MET A 25 -12.48 18.10 15.91
CA MET A 25 -11.74 19.22 16.52
C MET A 25 -10.28 18.87 16.81
N GLY A 26 -10.01 17.66 17.33
CA GLY A 26 -8.64 17.21 17.57
C GLY A 26 -7.82 17.10 16.29
N ILE A 27 -8.42 16.53 15.25
CA ILE A 27 -7.81 16.37 13.92
C ILE A 27 -7.57 17.75 13.26
N SER A 28 -8.57 18.65 13.31
CA SER A 28 -8.43 20.01 12.78
C SER A 28 -7.34 20.79 13.53
N GLY A 29 -7.30 20.69 14.87
CA GLY A 29 -6.25 21.30 15.68
C GLY A 29 -4.83 20.79 15.30
N LEU A 30 -4.70 19.49 15.03
CA LEU A 30 -3.44 18.90 14.55
C LEU A 30 -3.04 19.46 13.18
N GLY A 31 -3.98 19.59 12.26
CA GLY A 31 -3.75 20.17 10.94
C GLY A 31 -3.30 21.63 10.99
N HIS A 32 -3.97 22.44 11.80
CA HIS A 32 -3.57 23.83 12.02
C HIS A 32 -2.18 23.92 12.67
N MET A 33 -1.86 23.05 13.62
CA MET A 33 -0.52 22.98 14.22
C MET A 33 0.55 22.66 13.17
N ILE A 34 0.31 21.70 12.28
CA ILE A 34 1.22 21.34 11.18
C ILE A 34 1.42 22.54 10.23
N ASN A 35 0.35 23.23 9.85
CA ASN A 35 0.42 24.36 8.94
C ASN A 35 1.14 25.56 9.59
N SER A 36 0.89 25.83 10.86
CA SER A 36 1.50 26.94 11.59
C SER A 36 2.96 26.69 12.00
N ALA A 37 3.44 25.45 11.93
CA ALA A 37 4.81 25.11 12.24
C ALA A 37 5.84 25.59 11.19
N GLY A 38 5.42 26.35 10.16
CA GLY A 38 6.30 26.90 9.13
C GLY A 38 7.06 25.81 8.38
N ASP A 39 8.39 25.92 8.34
CA ASP A 39 9.27 24.98 7.63
C ASP A 39 9.34 23.58 8.27
N PHE A 40 8.93 23.47 9.55
CA PHE A 40 8.81 22.18 10.23
C PHE A 40 7.49 21.45 9.94
N GLY A 41 6.48 22.15 9.41
CA GLY A 41 5.18 21.57 9.08
C GLY A 41 5.27 20.37 8.15
N PRO A 42 6.01 20.44 7.04
CA PRO A 42 6.24 19.30 6.14
C PRO A 42 6.89 18.09 6.84
N MET A 43 7.83 18.31 7.76
CA MET A 43 8.44 17.23 8.55
C MET A 43 7.42 16.53 9.45
N LEU A 44 6.62 17.31 10.17
CA LEU A 44 5.57 16.77 11.04
C LEU A 44 4.53 15.98 10.23
N PHE A 45 4.13 16.51 9.08
CA PHE A 45 3.19 15.84 8.18
C PHE A 45 3.75 14.52 7.65
N GLY A 46 4.94 14.54 7.03
CA GLY A 46 5.52 13.34 6.42
C GLY A 46 5.87 12.25 7.45
N THR A 47 6.39 12.65 8.63
CA THR A 47 6.64 11.72 9.74
C THR A 47 5.34 11.15 10.28
N GLY A 48 4.35 12.00 10.52
CA GLY A 48 3.03 11.60 11.02
C GLY A 48 2.31 10.66 10.05
N GLU A 49 2.34 10.95 8.75
CA GLU A 49 1.77 10.08 7.71
C GLU A 49 2.35 8.66 7.80
N ARG A 50 3.68 8.54 7.92
CA ARG A 50 4.32 7.22 8.06
C ARG A 50 4.02 6.54 9.38
N LEU A 51 4.08 7.24 10.51
CA LEU A 51 3.79 6.65 11.83
C LEU A 51 2.33 6.20 11.99
N LEU A 52 1.39 6.83 11.29
CA LEU A 52 -0.02 6.45 11.30
C LEU A 52 -0.37 5.33 10.31
N LEU A 53 0.53 5.03 9.34
CA LEU A 53 0.29 4.04 8.30
C LEU A 53 0.01 2.63 8.85
N PRO A 54 0.74 2.08 9.84
CA PRO A 54 0.49 0.75 10.39
C PRO A 54 -0.90 0.58 11.01
N PHE A 55 -1.50 1.70 11.44
CA PHE A 55 -2.84 1.72 12.03
C PHE A 55 -3.94 2.00 11.00
N GLY A 56 -3.58 2.26 9.73
CA GLY A 56 -4.53 2.69 8.69
C GLY A 56 -5.07 4.12 8.85
N LEU A 57 -4.58 4.87 9.85
CA LEU A 57 -5.07 6.20 10.21
C LEU A 57 -4.42 7.33 9.41
N HIS A 58 -3.37 7.04 8.63
CA HIS A 58 -2.67 8.04 7.81
C HIS A 58 -3.60 8.74 6.81
N HIS A 59 -4.63 8.07 6.29
CA HIS A 59 -5.62 8.67 5.40
C HIS A 59 -6.37 9.84 6.03
N ILE A 60 -6.59 9.82 7.35
CA ILE A 60 -7.26 10.91 8.07
C ILE A 60 -6.36 12.16 8.02
N LEU A 61 -5.08 12.03 8.37
CA LEU A 61 -4.13 13.13 8.34
C LEU A 61 -3.94 13.67 6.90
N VAL A 62 -3.84 12.76 5.95
CA VAL A 62 -3.70 13.09 4.53
C VAL A 62 -4.92 13.84 4.00
N ALA A 63 -6.15 13.37 4.30
CA ALA A 63 -7.37 14.02 3.86
C ALA A 63 -7.52 15.41 4.47
N LEU A 64 -7.15 15.58 5.74
CA LEU A 64 -7.16 16.86 6.42
C LEU A 64 -6.32 17.90 5.68
N ILE A 65 -5.07 17.60 5.40
CA ILE A 65 -4.16 18.55 4.74
C ILE A 65 -4.51 18.74 3.26
N ARG A 66 -4.98 17.70 2.58
CA ARG A 66 -5.27 17.80 1.13
C ARG A 66 -6.53 18.56 0.80
N PHE A 67 -7.58 18.47 1.64
CA PHE A 67 -8.93 18.90 1.29
C PHE A 67 -9.55 19.95 2.21
N THR A 68 -8.88 20.32 3.30
CA THR A 68 -9.41 21.35 4.24
C THR A 68 -8.49 22.55 4.35
N ASP A 69 -8.95 23.60 5.00
CA ASP A 69 -8.21 24.83 5.28
C ASP A 69 -6.93 24.61 6.12
N ALA A 70 -6.83 23.49 6.82
CA ALA A 70 -5.60 23.06 7.48
C ALA A 70 -4.41 22.89 6.50
N GLY A 71 -4.67 22.57 5.24
CA GLY A 71 -3.66 22.54 4.18
C GLY A 71 -3.38 23.88 3.51
N GLY A 72 -4.00 24.95 4.00
CA GLY A 72 -3.89 26.31 3.47
C GLY A 72 -5.10 26.70 2.65
N THR A 73 -5.24 28.02 2.45
CA THR A 73 -6.28 28.63 1.61
C THR A 73 -5.62 29.64 0.68
N GLN A 74 -5.99 29.63 -0.58
CA GLN A 74 -5.44 30.51 -1.61
C GLN A 74 -6.51 30.92 -2.61
N GLU A 75 -6.39 32.13 -3.16
CA GLU A 75 -7.21 32.55 -4.29
C GLU A 75 -6.58 32.09 -5.60
N VAL A 76 -7.34 31.35 -6.41
CA VAL A 76 -6.91 30.83 -7.72
C VAL A 76 -8.01 31.14 -8.73
N CYS A 77 -7.69 31.86 -9.80
CA CYS A 77 -8.63 32.28 -10.85
C CYS A 77 -9.90 32.97 -10.30
N GLY A 78 -9.77 33.82 -9.26
CA GLY A 78 -10.89 34.53 -8.66
C GLY A 78 -11.79 33.70 -7.74
N GLN A 79 -11.37 32.46 -7.40
CA GLN A 79 -12.07 31.60 -6.45
C GLN A 79 -11.18 31.29 -5.25
N THR A 80 -11.74 31.38 -4.08
CA THR A 80 -11.05 30.96 -2.83
C THR A 80 -11.10 29.45 -2.72
N VAL A 81 -9.95 28.80 -2.69
CA VAL A 81 -9.79 27.35 -2.66
C VAL A 81 -8.99 26.95 -1.43
N SER A 82 -9.45 25.94 -0.70
CA SER A 82 -8.81 25.42 0.51
C SER A 82 -8.35 23.98 0.32
N GLY A 83 -7.21 23.64 0.95
CA GLY A 83 -6.59 22.33 0.91
C GLY A 83 -5.46 22.22 -0.12
N ALA A 84 -4.35 21.63 0.31
CA ALA A 84 -3.13 21.57 -0.47
C ALA A 84 -3.33 20.94 -1.88
N LEU A 85 -4.05 19.83 -1.98
CA LEU A 85 -4.32 19.18 -3.25
C LEU A 85 -5.34 19.95 -4.09
N THR A 86 -6.38 20.50 -3.47
CA THR A 86 -7.41 21.27 -4.15
C THR A 86 -6.82 22.55 -4.75
N ILE A 87 -5.93 23.24 -4.01
CA ILE A 87 -5.19 24.42 -4.52
C ILE A 87 -4.34 24.02 -5.74
N PHE A 88 -3.57 22.94 -5.63
CA PHE A 88 -2.74 22.46 -6.75
C PHE A 88 -3.60 22.12 -7.99
N GLN A 89 -4.72 21.42 -7.84
CA GLN A 89 -5.61 21.07 -8.96
C GLN A 89 -6.26 22.31 -9.58
N ALA A 90 -6.67 23.28 -8.77
CA ALA A 90 -7.19 24.56 -9.25
C ALA A 90 -6.13 25.32 -10.06
N GLN A 91 -4.88 25.37 -9.59
CA GLN A 91 -3.76 25.98 -10.31
C GLN A 91 -3.45 25.25 -11.61
N LEU A 92 -3.51 23.93 -11.63
CA LEU A 92 -3.31 23.10 -12.83
C LEU A 92 -4.35 23.39 -13.90
N SER A 93 -5.59 23.68 -13.47
CA SER A 93 -6.73 23.97 -14.36
C SER A 93 -6.82 25.44 -14.78
N CYS A 94 -6.05 26.34 -14.14
CA CYS A 94 -6.13 27.77 -14.37
C CYS A 94 -5.12 28.22 -15.45
N PRO A 95 -5.56 28.72 -16.62
CA PRO A 95 -4.68 29.10 -17.73
C PRO A 95 -3.72 30.26 -17.42
N THR A 96 -4.04 31.08 -16.40
CA THR A 96 -3.24 32.25 -16.02
C THR A 96 -2.19 31.94 -14.95
N THR A 97 -2.14 30.71 -14.45
CA THR A 97 -1.18 30.32 -13.42
C THR A 97 0.16 29.97 -14.05
N HIS A 98 1.21 30.68 -13.63
CA HIS A 98 2.58 30.41 -14.03
C HIS A 98 3.37 29.79 -12.85
N GLY A 99 3.26 28.48 -12.68
CA GLY A 99 3.88 27.72 -11.60
C GLY A 99 2.91 27.38 -10.46
N PHE A 100 3.35 26.49 -9.56
CA PHE A 100 2.55 25.99 -8.47
C PHE A 100 2.95 26.62 -7.13
N SER A 101 2.00 26.73 -6.21
CA SER A 101 2.21 27.29 -4.89
C SER A 101 3.12 26.42 -4.03
N GLU A 102 4.23 26.97 -3.54
CA GLU A 102 5.13 26.28 -2.62
C GLU A 102 4.43 25.90 -1.31
N SER A 103 3.53 26.78 -0.81
CA SER A 103 2.78 26.54 0.43
C SER A 103 1.82 25.34 0.33
N ALA A 104 1.27 25.07 -0.85
CA ALA A 104 0.42 23.91 -1.08
C ALA A 104 1.23 22.66 -1.39
N THR A 105 2.17 22.74 -2.35
CA THR A 105 2.93 21.59 -2.84
C THR A 105 3.86 20.99 -1.80
N ARG A 106 4.28 21.73 -0.76
CA ARG A 106 5.14 21.22 0.32
C ARG A 106 4.56 20.02 1.09
N PHE A 107 3.24 19.81 1.02
CA PHE A 107 2.55 18.68 1.63
C PHE A 107 2.15 17.59 0.62
N LEU A 108 2.57 17.70 -0.64
CA LEU A 108 2.19 16.82 -1.72
C LEU A 108 3.32 15.87 -2.14
N SER A 109 3.22 15.30 -3.32
CA SER A 109 4.08 14.20 -3.80
C SER A 109 5.58 14.47 -3.75
N GLN A 110 6.00 15.73 -3.97
CA GLN A 110 7.42 16.11 -3.93
C GLN A 110 8.12 15.68 -2.64
N GLY A 111 7.45 15.78 -1.49
CA GLY A 111 8.02 15.41 -0.20
C GLY A 111 8.27 13.90 -0.05
N LYS A 112 7.50 13.08 -0.76
CA LYS A 112 7.65 11.61 -0.76
C LYS A 112 8.77 11.14 -1.69
N MET A 113 9.04 11.87 -2.77
CA MET A 113 9.96 11.45 -3.83
C MET A 113 11.36 11.06 -3.34
N PRO A 114 12.01 11.78 -2.40
CA PRO A 114 13.30 11.35 -1.89
C PRO A 114 13.27 9.95 -1.27
N ALA A 115 12.23 9.66 -0.47
CA ALA A 115 12.07 8.36 0.17
C ALA A 115 11.68 7.27 -0.83
N PHE A 116 10.77 7.54 -1.77
CA PHE A 116 10.20 6.55 -2.68
C PHE A 116 11.11 6.23 -3.85
N LEU A 117 11.72 7.24 -4.46
CA LEU A 117 12.61 7.08 -5.62
C LEU A 117 14.05 6.78 -5.23
N GLY A 118 14.48 7.13 -4.01
CA GLY A 118 15.84 6.93 -3.51
C GLY A 118 15.92 6.07 -2.26
N GLY A 119 15.27 6.47 -1.19
CA GLY A 119 15.41 5.87 0.13
C GLY A 119 15.02 4.40 0.19
N LEU A 120 13.80 4.05 -0.19
CA LEU A 120 13.31 2.66 -0.19
C LEU A 120 14.11 1.74 -1.13
N PRO A 121 14.52 2.17 -2.35
CA PRO A 121 15.52 1.43 -3.13
C PRO A 121 16.84 1.18 -2.38
N GLY A 122 17.36 2.19 -1.67
CA GLY A 122 18.55 2.04 -0.82
C GLY A 122 18.35 1.06 0.33
N ALA A 123 17.19 1.13 1.01
CA ALA A 123 16.81 0.20 2.07
C ALA A 123 16.70 -1.25 1.57
N ALA A 124 16.04 -1.45 0.42
CA ALA A 124 15.89 -2.76 -0.22
C ALA A 124 17.26 -3.36 -0.56
N LEU A 125 18.17 -2.57 -1.13
CA LEU A 125 19.55 -3.01 -1.43
C LEU A 125 20.30 -3.35 -0.15
N ALA A 126 20.15 -2.58 0.93
CA ALA A 126 20.76 -2.88 2.23
C ALA A 126 20.24 -4.20 2.81
N MET A 127 18.93 -4.43 2.77
CA MET A 127 18.32 -5.71 3.20
C MET A 127 18.83 -6.89 2.37
N TYR A 128 18.92 -6.73 1.04
CA TYR A 128 19.46 -7.76 0.14
C TYR A 128 20.92 -8.11 0.47
N HIS A 129 21.76 -7.10 0.68
CA HIS A 129 23.18 -7.34 1.02
C HIS A 129 23.36 -7.96 2.40
N CYS A 130 22.49 -7.64 3.37
CA CYS A 130 22.52 -8.19 4.72
C CYS A 130 21.91 -9.59 4.82
N ALA A 131 21.19 -10.06 3.79
CA ALA A 131 20.61 -11.40 3.76
C ALA A 131 21.68 -12.47 3.62
N ARG A 132 21.42 -13.66 4.17
CA ARG A 132 22.29 -14.84 4.01
C ARG A 132 22.39 -15.23 2.54
N PRO A 133 23.57 -15.62 2.04
CA PRO A 133 23.77 -15.94 0.62
C PRO A 133 22.73 -16.94 0.06
N GLU A 134 22.42 -17.98 0.84
CA GLU A 134 21.45 -19.01 0.51
C GLU A 134 20.00 -18.52 0.34
N ASN A 135 19.66 -17.38 0.98
CA ASN A 135 18.32 -16.83 0.94
C ASN A 135 18.16 -15.65 -0.04
N ARG A 136 19.25 -15.11 -0.58
CA ARG A 136 19.23 -13.93 -1.46
C ARG A 136 18.34 -14.11 -2.69
N HIS A 137 18.38 -15.29 -3.30
CA HIS A 137 17.57 -15.56 -4.48
C HIS A 137 16.06 -15.56 -4.16
N LYS A 138 15.67 -16.02 -2.95
CA LYS A 138 14.27 -16.05 -2.51
C LYS A 138 13.71 -14.65 -2.28
N ILE A 139 14.49 -13.76 -1.65
CA ILE A 139 14.03 -12.40 -1.33
C ILE A 139 14.18 -11.43 -2.50
N LYS A 140 15.00 -11.75 -3.51
CA LYS A 140 15.23 -10.87 -4.67
C LYS A 140 13.94 -10.51 -5.39
N GLY A 141 13.11 -11.50 -5.70
CA GLY A 141 11.83 -11.29 -6.37
C GLY A 141 10.88 -10.43 -5.54
N LEU A 142 10.81 -10.67 -4.23
CA LEU A 142 10.00 -9.91 -3.28
C LEU A 142 10.42 -8.43 -3.24
N LEU A 143 11.73 -8.16 -3.10
CA LEU A 143 12.25 -6.80 -3.08
C LEU A 143 12.03 -6.08 -4.41
N ILE A 144 12.24 -6.74 -5.55
CA ILE A 144 12.01 -6.14 -6.87
C ILE A 144 10.52 -5.82 -7.07
N SER A 145 9.60 -6.73 -6.74
CA SER A 145 8.16 -6.45 -6.87
C SER A 145 7.70 -5.30 -5.98
N GLY A 146 8.20 -5.25 -4.74
CA GLY A 146 7.95 -4.13 -3.84
C GLY A 146 8.54 -2.81 -4.35
N LEU A 147 9.73 -2.84 -4.96
CA LEU A 147 10.34 -1.66 -5.59
C LEU A 147 9.53 -1.15 -6.77
N ILE A 148 9.03 -2.05 -7.64
CA ILE A 148 8.17 -1.67 -8.77
C ILE A 148 6.88 -1.03 -8.25
N ALA A 149 6.23 -1.65 -7.25
CA ALA A 149 5.04 -1.09 -6.63
C ALA A 149 5.29 0.31 -6.04
N CYS A 150 6.43 0.52 -5.39
CA CYS A 150 6.81 1.81 -4.81
C CYS A 150 7.16 2.86 -5.89
N VAL A 151 8.15 2.57 -6.74
CA VAL A 151 8.71 3.54 -7.68
C VAL A 151 7.73 3.90 -8.80
N VAL A 152 6.97 2.92 -9.28
CA VAL A 152 6.02 3.13 -10.38
C VAL A 152 4.61 3.38 -9.86
N GLY A 153 4.14 2.60 -8.89
CA GLY A 153 2.79 2.69 -8.35
C GLY A 153 2.60 3.68 -7.20
N GLY A 154 3.68 4.11 -6.53
CA GLY A 154 3.58 4.94 -5.31
C GLY A 154 3.13 4.18 -4.05
N THR A 155 2.99 2.86 -4.14
CA THR A 155 2.54 1.99 -3.05
C THR A 155 3.75 1.44 -2.30
N THR A 156 3.99 1.91 -1.09
CA THR A 156 5.21 1.61 -0.31
C THR A 156 5.06 0.44 0.66
N GLU A 157 3.84 0.10 1.02
CA GLU A 157 3.48 -0.90 2.01
C GLU A 157 4.14 -2.26 1.75
N PRO A 158 4.25 -2.77 0.51
CA PRO A 158 4.92 -4.04 0.25
C PRO A 158 6.40 -4.07 0.68
N LEU A 159 7.08 -2.92 0.65
CA LEU A 159 8.46 -2.79 1.14
C LEU A 159 8.50 -2.45 2.62
N GLU A 160 7.69 -1.53 3.08
CA GLU A 160 7.68 -1.06 4.46
C GLU A 160 7.34 -2.19 5.45
N PHE A 161 6.37 -3.03 5.11
CA PHE A 161 5.96 -4.15 5.96
C PHE A 161 7.04 -5.23 6.11
N LEU A 162 8.00 -5.30 5.18
CA LEU A 162 9.13 -6.22 5.30
C LEU A 162 10.04 -5.91 6.50
N PHE A 163 10.07 -4.65 6.94
CA PHE A 163 10.87 -4.26 8.10
C PHE A 163 10.05 -3.69 9.25
N LEU A 164 8.82 -3.25 9.03
CA LEU A 164 7.94 -2.74 10.09
C LEU A 164 7.77 -3.75 11.24
N PHE A 165 7.39 -4.97 10.93
CA PHE A 165 7.06 -5.97 11.95
C PHE A 165 8.28 -6.66 12.56
N VAL A 166 9.38 -6.77 11.81
CA VAL A 166 10.58 -7.50 12.25
C VAL A 166 11.65 -6.57 12.84
N ALA A 167 11.59 -5.29 12.53
CA ALA A 167 12.55 -4.28 12.94
C ALA A 167 11.88 -2.89 13.06
N PRO A 168 10.97 -2.67 14.04
CA PRO A 168 10.20 -1.43 14.17
C PRO A 168 11.07 -0.18 14.27
N VAL A 169 12.30 -0.31 14.80
CA VAL A 169 13.27 0.79 14.86
C VAL A 169 13.62 1.31 13.46
N LEU A 170 13.78 0.41 12.47
CA LEU A 170 14.01 0.82 11.08
C LEU A 170 12.83 1.58 10.51
N TYR A 171 11.62 1.21 10.92
CA TYR A 171 10.41 1.90 10.49
C TYR A 171 10.32 3.32 11.06
N VAL A 172 10.66 3.50 12.34
CA VAL A 172 10.71 4.86 12.94
C VAL A 172 11.77 5.72 12.24
N ILE A 173 12.95 5.16 11.95
CA ILE A 173 13.98 5.85 11.18
C ILE A 173 13.47 6.22 9.79
N HIS A 174 12.79 5.31 9.10
CA HIS A 174 12.18 5.57 7.80
C HIS A 174 11.15 6.70 7.88
N ALA A 175 10.28 6.71 8.89
CA ALA A 175 9.29 7.77 9.10
C ALA A 175 9.94 9.15 9.27
N LEU A 176 11.00 9.24 10.09
CA LEU A 176 11.75 10.47 10.31
C LEU A 176 12.49 10.94 9.04
N LEU A 177 13.10 10.03 8.30
CA LEU A 177 13.78 10.35 7.04
C LEU A 177 12.78 10.75 5.94
N THR A 178 11.58 10.19 5.94
CA THR A 178 10.51 10.64 5.04
C THR A 178 10.08 12.06 5.37
N GLY A 179 9.82 12.36 6.65
CA GLY A 179 9.51 13.73 7.08
C GLY A 179 10.61 14.72 6.74
N LEU A 180 11.88 14.34 6.94
CA LEU A 180 13.02 15.15 6.53
C LEU A 180 13.04 15.38 5.01
N GLY A 181 12.66 14.38 4.21
CA GLY A 181 12.50 14.50 2.76
C GLY A 181 11.50 15.59 2.39
N PHE A 182 10.33 15.62 3.04
CA PHE A 182 9.34 16.68 2.86
C PHE A 182 9.92 18.07 3.15
N THR A 183 10.66 18.22 4.25
CA THR A 183 11.28 19.49 4.61
C THR A 183 12.34 19.92 3.62
N VAL A 184 13.25 19.02 3.24
CA VAL A 184 14.34 19.35 2.29
C VAL A 184 13.76 19.77 0.94
N MET A 185 12.77 19.05 0.42
CA MET A 185 12.13 19.41 -0.85
C MET A 185 11.39 20.74 -0.77
N SER A 186 10.75 21.05 0.36
CA SER A 186 10.11 22.34 0.63
C SER A 186 11.14 23.50 0.66
N VAL A 187 12.23 23.33 1.41
CA VAL A 187 13.29 24.36 1.53
C VAL A 187 13.99 24.60 0.19
N LEU A 188 14.16 23.57 -0.65
CA LEU A 188 14.68 23.72 -2.01
C LEU A 188 13.69 24.41 -2.96
N GLY A 189 12.44 24.61 -2.52
CA GLY A 189 11.38 25.25 -3.29
C GLY A 189 10.99 24.41 -4.50
N VAL A 190 11.00 23.09 -4.38
CA VAL A 190 10.43 22.21 -5.40
C VAL A 190 8.92 22.31 -5.37
N THR A 191 8.25 22.38 -6.51
CA THR A 191 6.80 22.59 -6.62
C THR A 191 6.15 21.51 -7.49
N ILE A 192 6.29 20.24 -7.09
CA ILE A 192 5.66 19.11 -7.76
C ILE A 192 4.47 18.66 -6.94
N GLY A 193 3.28 18.74 -7.52
CA GLY A 193 2.02 18.41 -6.86
C GLY A 193 1.66 16.94 -7.00
N ASN A 194 0.33 16.66 -6.90
CA ASN A 194 -0.27 15.33 -6.84
C ASN A 194 0.05 14.56 -5.54
N THR A 195 -0.16 13.23 -5.51
CA THR A 195 -0.35 12.50 -4.25
C THR A 195 0.64 11.40 -3.98
N ASP A 196 1.18 10.75 -5.03
CA ASP A 196 1.78 9.42 -4.86
C ASP A 196 3.29 9.44 -4.67
N GLY A 197 3.97 10.46 -5.21
CA GLY A 197 5.42 10.61 -5.09
C GLY A 197 6.22 9.58 -5.91
N ASN A 198 5.58 8.96 -6.89
CA ASN A 198 6.15 7.97 -7.80
C ASN A 198 6.81 8.63 -9.02
N ILE A 199 7.38 7.80 -9.91
CA ILE A 199 8.03 8.28 -11.12
C ILE A 199 7.03 8.91 -12.11
N ILE A 200 5.77 8.53 -12.08
CA ILE A 200 4.71 9.09 -12.92
C ILE A 200 4.45 10.54 -12.49
N ASP A 201 4.27 10.78 -11.21
CA ASP A 201 4.12 12.12 -10.65
C ASP A 201 5.33 13.00 -10.97
N PHE A 202 6.53 12.45 -10.85
CA PHE A 202 7.76 13.13 -11.16
C PHE A 202 7.83 13.58 -12.64
N VAL A 203 7.45 12.70 -13.57
CA VAL A 203 7.45 13.02 -15.00
C VAL A 203 6.32 13.97 -15.34
N VAL A 204 5.08 13.63 -14.97
CA VAL A 204 3.88 14.37 -15.39
C VAL A 204 3.83 15.76 -14.76
N PHE A 205 3.99 15.86 -13.43
CA PHE A 205 3.83 17.12 -12.70
C PHE A 205 5.16 17.84 -12.40
N GLY A 206 6.29 17.19 -12.68
CA GLY A 206 7.61 17.78 -12.57
C GLY A 206 8.18 18.15 -13.94
N ILE A 207 8.68 17.18 -14.68
CA ILE A 207 9.43 17.39 -15.93
C ILE A 207 8.58 18.11 -16.99
N LEU A 208 7.35 17.63 -17.22
CA LEU A 208 6.48 18.18 -18.28
C LEU A 208 5.98 19.59 -17.97
N HIS A 209 5.99 20.02 -16.71
CA HIS A 209 5.69 21.42 -16.30
C HIS A 209 6.90 22.36 -16.35
N GLY A 210 8.07 21.82 -16.72
CA GLY A 210 9.27 22.61 -17.00
C GLY A 210 10.08 22.99 -15.75
N LEU A 211 11.05 23.91 -15.95
CA LEU A 211 12.05 24.25 -14.93
C LEU A 211 11.50 25.00 -13.72
N SER A 212 10.32 25.59 -13.83
CA SER A 212 9.64 26.29 -12.72
C SER A 212 9.36 25.38 -11.53
N THR A 213 9.16 24.07 -11.78
CA THR A 213 8.93 23.07 -10.72
C THR A 213 10.20 22.67 -9.96
N LYS A 214 11.37 23.10 -10.43
CA LYS A 214 12.69 22.68 -9.93
C LYS A 214 12.87 21.15 -9.86
N TRP A 215 12.24 20.42 -10.80
CA TRP A 215 12.25 18.96 -10.84
C TRP A 215 13.65 18.33 -10.81
N TYR A 216 14.67 19.04 -11.31
CA TYR A 216 16.06 18.59 -11.35
C TYR A 216 16.68 18.37 -9.96
N MET A 217 16.08 18.93 -8.91
CA MET A 217 16.47 18.65 -7.51
C MET A 217 16.04 17.25 -7.04
N VAL A 218 14.96 16.71 -7.61
CA VAL A 218 14.44 15.38 -7.20
C VAL A 218 15.49 14.28 -7.37
N PRO A 219 16.09 14.05 -8.54
CA PRO A 219 17.10 12.99 -8.70
C PRO A 219 18.34 13.22 -7.81
N VAL A 220 18.73 14.47 -7.56
CA VAL A 220 19.87 14.78 -6.69
C VAL A 220 19.56 14.37 -5.26
N VAL A 221 18.42 14.81 -4.73
CA VAL A 221 18.00 14.47 -3.36
C VAL A 221 17.72 12.97 -3.23
N ALA A 222 17.08 12.35 -4.22
CA ALA A 222 16.84 10.90 -4.24
C ALA A 222 18.15 10.09 -4.21
N ALA A 223 19.18 10.51 -4.92
CA ALA A 223 20.49 9.86 -4.87
C ALA A 223 21.13 9.98 -3.48
N ILE A 224 21.02 11.13 -2.83
CA ILE A 224 21.49 11.32 -1.44
C ILE A 224 20.70 10.42 -0.51
N TRP A 225 19.35 10.38 -0.62
CA TRP A 225 18.50 9.52 0.20
C TRP A 225 18.80 8.03 0.00
N PHE A 226 19.09 7.61 -1.23
CA PHE A 226 19.53 6.24 -1.52
C PHE A 226 20.77 5.85 -0.68
N VAL A 227 21.79 6.69 -0.66
CA VAL A 227 23.02 6.44 0.10
C VAL A 227 22.72 6.48 1.60
N VAL A 228 21.98 7.48 2.07
CA VAL A 228 21.63 7.65 3.50
C VAL A 228 20.87 6.42 4.01
N TYR A 229 19.82 5.99 3.30
CA TYR A 229 19.05 4.80 3.67
C TYR A 229 19.89 3.54 3.61
N TYR A 230 20.68 3.36 2.55
CA TYR A 230 21.55 2.20 2.44
C TYR A 230 22.52 2.08 3.63
N VAL A 231 23.18 3.17 3.97
CA VAL A 231 24.16 3.18 5.08
C VAL A 231 23.47 2.96 6.43
N ILE A 232 22.40 3.70 6.71
CA ILE A 232 21.67 3.60 7.98
C ILE A 232 21.05 2.20 8.15
N PHE A 233 20.36 1.69 7.13
CA PHE A 233 19.73 0.37 7.18
C PHE A 233 20.80 -0.72 7.34
N ARG A 234 21.86 -0.70 6.53
CA ARG A 234 22.94 -1.67 6.64
C ARG A 234 23.61 -1.63 8.02
N PHE A 235 23.91 -0.45 8.53
CA PHE A 235 24.48 -0.27 9.88
C PHE A 235 23.54 -0.82 10.96
N ALA A 236 22.28 -0.41 10.95
CA ALA A 236 21.31 -0.84 11.95
C ALA A 236 21.07 -2.36 11.90
N ILE A 237 20.88 -2.93 10.70
CA ILE A 237 20.68 -4.37 10.53
C ILE A 237 21.86 -5.17 11.05
N THR A 238 23.08 -4.75 10.75
CA THR A 238 24.30 -5.48 11.18
C THR A 238 24.62 -5.24 12.65
N ARG A 239 24.51 -3.99 13.14
CA ARG A 239 24.89 -3.61 14.52
C ARG A 239 23.94 -4.18 15.57
N PHE A 240 22.64 -4.17 15.27
CA PHE A 240 21.59 -4.65 16.19
C PHE A 240 21.11 -6.07 15.85
N ASN A 241 21.74 -6.72 14.88
CA ASN A 241 21.40 -8.06 14.42
C ASN A 241 19.90 -8.22 14.12
N LEU A 242 19.31 -7.23 13.43
CA LEU A 242 17.89 -7.21 13.13
C LEU A 242 17.53 -8.33 12.16
N LYS A 243 16.40 -8.99 12.41
CA LYS A 243 15.92 -10.15 11.63
C LYS A 243 15.16 -9.75 10.36
N THR A 244 15.78 -8.92 9.53
CA THR A 244 15.20 -8.53 8.24
C THR A 244 15.07 -9.72 7.28
N PRO A 245 14.23 -9.63 6.23
CA PRO A 245 14.00 -10.72 5.30
C PRO A 245 15.30 -11.35 4.77
N GLY A 246 15.34 -12.67 4.77
CA GLY A 246 16.51 -13.45 4.33
C GLY A 246 17.63 -13.63 5.35
N ARG A 247 17.55 -13.00 6.53
CA ARG A 247 18.51 -13.24 7.63
C ARG A 247 18.11 -14.42 8.52
N ASP A 248 16.80 -14.65 8.68
CA ASP A 248 16.27 -15.78 9.45
C ASP A 248 15.48 -16.73 8.54
N SER A 249 15.65 -18.04 8.75
CA SER A 249 14.96 -19.07 7.94
C SER A 249 13.45 -19.11 8.19
N GLU A 250 13.01 -18.76 9.40
CA GLU A 250 11.58 -18.78 9.76
C GLU A 250 10.81 -17.58 9.19
N VAL A 251 11.43 -16.40 9.13
CA VAL A 251 10.81 -15.20 8.54
C VAL A 251 10.70 -15.34 7.02
N ALA A 252 11.68 -15.96 6.37
CA ALA A 252 11.61 -16.26 4.93
C ALA A 252 10.43 -17.18 4.60
N SER A 253 10.15 -18.19 5.44
CA SER A 253 9.01 -19.10 5.24
C SER A 253 7.65 -18.49 5.55
N SER A 254 7.57 -17.58 6.51
CA SER A 254 6.31 -16.84 6.80
C SER A 254 6.00 -15.76 5.77
N ILE A 255 7.02 -15.10 5.23
CA ILE A 255 6.87 -14.14 4.12
C ILE A 255 6.54 -14.90 2.82
N GLU A 256 7.16 -16.05 2.57
CA GLU A 256 6.83 -16.93 1.44
C GLU A 256 5.36 -17.38 1.50
N LYS A 257 4.83 -17.64 2.71
CA LYS A 257 3.40 -17.90 2.93
C LYS A 257 2.50 -16.66 2.73
N ALA A 258 2.99 -15.46 3.05
CA ALA A 258 2.23 -14.21 2.92
C ALA A 258 2.27 -13.66 1.47
N VAL A 259 3.37 -13.88 0.74
CA VAL A 259 3.59 -13.42 -0.64
C VAL A 259 3.19 -14.48 -1.67
N ALA A 260 2.90 -15.72 -1.26
CA ALA A 260 2.30 -16.75 -2.13
C ALA A 260 0.93 -16.36 -2.72
N GLY A 261 0.50 -15.10 -2.53
CA GLY A 261 -0.52 -14.41 -3.31
C GLY A 261 -0.04 -13.79 -4.63
N ALA A 262 1.20 -14.05 -5.08
CA ALA A 262 1.66 -13.64 -6.41
C ALA A 262 1.09 -14.59 -7.49
N PRO A 263 0.78 -14.09 -8.70
CA PRO A 263 0.14 -14.89 -9.74
C PRO A 263 0.98 -16.13 -10.08
N GLY A 264 0.44 -17.33 -9.77
CA GLY A 264 1.01 -18.60 -10.19
C GLY A 264 1.13 -19.71 -9.14
N LYS A 265 0.94 -19.47 -7.83
CA LYS A 265 0.77 -20.53 -6.81
C LYS A 265 -0.13 -20.04 -5.69
N SER A 266 -1.33 -20.53 -5.64
CA SER A 266 -2.39 -20.18 -4.69
C SER A 266 -2.07 -20.53 -3.21
N GLY A 267 -1.00 -21.26 -2.94
CA GLY A 267 -0.69 -21.81 -1.62
C GLY A 267 -1.67 -22.90 -1.16
N TYR A 268 -2.58 -23.31 -2.05
CA TYR A 268 -3.53 -24.39 -1.88
C TYR A 268 -3.06 -25.61 -2.67
N ASN A 269 -3.43 -26.79 -2.20
CA ASN A 269 -3.25 -28.02 -2.98
C ASN A 269 -4.41 -28.12 -4.00
N VAL A 270 -4.30 -27.36 -5.10
CA VAL A 270 -5.35 -27.25 -6.11
C VAL A 270 -5.70 -28.58 -6.76
N PRO A 271 -4.72 -29.48 -7.07
CA PRO A 271 -5.05 -30.82 -7.54
C PRO A 271 -5.93 -31.60 -6.54
N ALA A 272 -5.62 -31.56 -5.25
CA ALA A 272 -6.43 -32.23 -4.22
C ALA A 272 -7.81 -31.59 -4.04
N ILE A 273 -7.93 -30.27 -4.22
CA ILE A 273 -9.23 -29.58 -4.22
C ILE A 273 -10.06 -30.03 -5.43
N LEU A 274 -9.44 -30.14 -6.61
CA LEU A 274 -10.10 -30.61 -7.82
C LEU A 274 -10.59 -32.06 -7.68
N GLU A 275 -9.76 -32.92 -7.11
CA GLU A 275 -10.11 -34.31 -6.80
C GLU A 275 -11.27 -34.39 -5.79
N ALA A 276 -11.22 -33.57 -4.73
CA ALA A 276 -12.28 -33.49 -3.72
C ALA A 276 -13.62 -32.95 -4.27
N LEU A 277 -13.61 -32.28 -5.40
CA LEU A 277 -14.82 -31.84 -6.13
C LEU A 277 -15.35 -32.91 -7.08
N GLY A 278 -14.75 -34.11 -7.13
CA GLY A 278 -15.11 -35.20 -8.03
C GLY A 278 -14.37 -35.20 -9.36
N GLY A 279 -13.24 -34.45 -9.44
CA GLY A 279 -12.42 -34.35 -10.63
C GLY A 279 -12.91 -33.33 -11.65
N ALA A 280 -12.10 -33.10 -12.69
CA ALA A 280 -12.38 -32.12 -13.75
C ALA A 280 -13.70 -32.42 -14.50
N ASP A 281 -14.01 -33.68 -14.70
CA ASP A 281 -15.20 -34.12 -15.43
C ASP A 281 -16.50 -33.85 -14.69
N ASN A 282 -16.46 -33.69 -13.37
CA ASN A 282 -17.61 -33.37 -12.54
C ASN A 282 -17.95 -31.87 -12.55
N ILE A 283 -16.99 -31.00 -12.95
CA ILE A 283 -17.19 -29.55 -12.96
C ILE A 283 -17.82 -29.10 -14.28
N VAL A 284 -19.00 -28.48 -14.18
CA VAL A 284 -19.74 -27.90 -15.32
C VAL A 284 -19.34 -26.45 -15.54
N SER A 285 -19.25 -25.68 -14.44
CA SER A 285 -18.80 -24.29 -14.48
C SER A 285 -17.97 -23.94 -13.25
N LEU A 286 -16.95 -23.12 -13.47
CA LEU A 286 -16.04 -22.63 -12.45
C LEU A 286 -15.96 -21.12 -12.53
N ASP A 287 -16.43 -20.45 -11.49
CA ASP A 287 -16.34 -19.00 -11.32
C ASP A 287 -15.99 -18.66 -9.88
N ASN A 288 -15.74 -17.38 -9.57
CA ASN A 288 -15.45 -16.93 -8.22
C ASN A 288 -16.05 -15.55 -7.93
N CYS A 289 -16.21 -15.25 -6.66
CA CYS A 289 -16.30 -13.88 -6.15
C CYS A 289 -15.05 -13.54 -5.34
N ILE A 290 -15.06 -12.48 -4.57
CA ILE A 290 -13.87 -11.96 -3.84
C ILE A 290 -13.23 -13.02 -2.90
N THR A 291 -14.01 -13.96 -2.35
CA THR A 291 -13.54 -14.92 -1.35
C THR A 291 -13.99 -16.37 -1.59
N ARG A 292 -14.82 -16.64 -2.59
CA ARG A 292 -15.45 -17.96 -2.79
C ARG A 292 -15.35 -18.42 -4.22
N LEU A 293 -14.97 -19.69 -4.43
CA LEU A 293 -15.26 -20.38 -5.69
C LEU A 293 -16.74 -20.61 -5.80
N ARG A 294 -17.30 -20.39 -6.99
CA ARG A 294 -18.68 -20.71 -7.37
C ARG A 294 -18.64 -21.79 -8.40
N LEU A 295 -19.20 -22.94 -8.08
CA LEU A 295 -19.10 -24.13 -8.89
C LEU A 295 -20.48 -24.68 -9.21
N SER A 296 -20.65 -25.11 -10.47
CA SER A 296 -21.70 -26.05 -10.83
C SER A 296 -21.06 -27.40 -11.10
N VAL A 297 -21.60 -28.46 -10.50
CA VAL A 297 -21.15 -29.84 -10.65
C VAL A 297 -22.25 -30.71 -11.26
N LYS A 298 -21.84 -31.75 -11.97
CA LYS A 298 -22.78 -32.76 -12.55
C LYS A 298 -23.42 -33.58 -11.46
N ASP A 299 -22.62 -34.04 -10.53
CA ASP A 299 -23.04 -34.90 -9.42
C ASP A 299 -22.44 -34.43 -8.08
N MET A 300 -23.30 -33.99 -7.17
CA MET A 300 -22.92 -33.50 -5.84
C MET A 300 -22.47 -34.64 -4.93
N SER A 301 -22.87 -35.89 -5.18
CA SER A 301 -22.46 -37.03 -4.36
C SER A 301 -20.96 -37.36 -4.46
N LEU A 302 -20.31 -36.89 -5.54
CA LEU A 302 -18.86 -37.04 -5.75
C LEU A 302 -18.05 -35.97 -4.99
N VAL A 303 -18.72 -34.95 -4.40
CA VAL A 303 -18.04 -33.88 -3.70
C VAL A 303 -17.75 -34.28 -2.25
N ASN A 304 -16.46 -34.38 -1.93
CA ASN A 304 -16.00 -34.66 -0.56
C ASN A 304 -15.72 -33.38 0.22
N VAL A 305 -16.74 -32.94 0.99
CA VAL A 305 -16.68 -31.72 1.79
C VAL A 305 -15.58 -31.74 2.85
N GLN A 306 -15.30 -32.92 3.45
CA GLN A 306 -14.25 -33.05 4.46
C GLN A 306 -12.87 -32.88 3.81
N ALA A 307 -12.62 -33.52 2.68
CA ALA A 307 -11.36 -33.37 1.94
C ALA A 307 -11.13 -31.92 1.48
N LEU A 308 -12.18 -31.15 1.12
CA LEU A 308 -12.07 -29.73 0.82
C LEU A 308 -11.59 -28.93 2.06
N LYS A 309 -12.14 -29.21 3.24
CA LYS A 309 -11.72 -28.56 4.49
C LYS A 309 -10.28 -28.94 4.88
N ASP A 310 -9.90 -30.20 4.70
CA ASP A 310 -8.53 -30.69 4.96
C ASP A 310 -7.50 -29.99 4.04
N ASN A 311 -7.93 -29.58 2.84
CA ASN A 311 -7.15 -28.77 1.90
C ASN A 311 -7.37 -27.26 2.06
N ARG A 312 -7.66 -26.80 3.27
CA ARG A 312 -7.75 -25.40 3.72
C ARG A 312 -8.97 -24.62 3.21
N ALA A 313 -10.01 -25.25 2.69
CA ALA A 313 -11.26 -24.55 2.47
C ALA A 313 -11.84 -24.11 3.83
N ILE A 314 -12.13 -22.83 3.98
CA ILE A 314 -12.67 -22.24 5.22
C ILE A 314 -14.09 -22.75 5.47
N GLY A 315 -14.82 -23.03 4.39
CA GLY A 315 -16.17 -23.58 4.45
C GLY A 315 -16.69 -23.97 3.07
N VAL A 316 -17.71 -24.81 3.06
CA VAL A 316 -18.43 -25.23 1.84
C VAL A 316 -19.91 -24.98 2.05
N VAL A 317 -20.54 -24.29 1.13
CA VAL A 317 -21.98 -23.98 1.13
C VAL A 317 -22.61 -24.62 -0.10
N GLN A 318 -23.42 -25.63 0.10
CA GLN A 318 -24.23 -26.24 -0.95
C GLN A 318 -25.49 -25.38 -1.14
N LEU A 319 -25.71 -24.88 -2.35
CA LEU A 319 -26.86 -24.04 -2.69
C LEU A 319 -28.04 -24.90 -3.18
N ASN A 320 -27.75 -25.92 -3.96
CA ASN A 320 -28.73 -26.91 -4.46
C ASN A 320 -28.02 -28.19 -4.88
N GLN A 321 -28.70 -29.08 -5.63
CA GLN A 321 -28.16 -30.39 -6.05
C GLN A 321 -26.98 -30.30 -7.05
N HIS A 322 -26.75 -29.12 -7.66
CA HIS A 322 -25.70 -28.93 -8.68
C HIS A 322 -24.79 -27.76 -8.39
N ASN A 323 -25.15 -26.87 -7.47
CA ASN A 323 -24.38 -25.64 -7.22
C ASN A 323 -23.85 -25.59 -5.79
N LEU A 324 -22.56 -25.29 -5.67
CA LEU A 324 -21.89 -25.09 -4.38
C LEU A 324 -20.94 -23.91 -4.41
N GLN A 325 -20.64 -23.41 -3.22
CA GLN A 325 -19.62 -22.39 -3.00
C GLN A 325 -18.57 -22.91 -2.04
N VAL A 326 -17.30 -22.82 -2.41
CA VAL A 326 -16.18 -23.16 -1.55
C VAL A 326 -15.49 -21.87 -1.10
N VAL A 327 -15.49 -21.62 0.21
CA VAL A 327 -14.88 -20.41 0.80
C VAL A 327 -13.38 -20.62 0.89
N ILE A 328 -12.63 -19.90 0.09
CA ILE A 328 -11.17 -19.97 -0.02
C ILE A 328 -10.52 -18.77 0.70
N GLY A 329 -11.11 -17.57 0.58
CA GLY A 329 -10.52 -16.33 1.03
C GLY A 329 -9.93 -15.50 -0.10
N PRO A 330 -9.00 -14.54 0.21
CA PRO A 330 -8.50 -13.56 -0.78
C PRO A 330 -7.78 -14.19 -1.98
N GLN A 331 -7.27 -15.41 -1.85
CA GLN A 331 -6.54 -16.12 -2.92
C GLN A 331 -7.44 -16.88 -3.90
N VAL A 332 -8.75 -16.71 -3.80
CA VAL A 332 -9.74 -17.46 -4.62
C VAL A 332 -9.48 -17.32 -6.11
N GLN A 333 -9.06 -16.16 -6.60
CA GLN A 333 -8.76 -15.94 -8.01
C GLN A 333 -7.58 -16.83 -8.47
N SER A 334 -6.50 -16.87 -7.69
CA SER A 334 -5.34 -17.71 -8.00
C SER A 334 -5.69 -19.20 -7.99
N VAL A 335 -6.54 -19.64 -7.05
CA VAL A 335 -7.04 -21.03 -6.99
C VAL A 335 -7.88 -21.35 -8.22
N LYS A 336 -8.75 -20.44 -8.64
CA LYS A 336 -9.56 -20.60 -9.85
C LYS A 336 -8.70 -20.74 -11.10
N ASP A 337 -7.73 -19.83 -11.27
CA ASP A 337 -6.87 -19.80 -12.46
C ASP A 337 -6.00 -21.06 -12.56
N GLU A 338 -5.45 -21.54 -11.44
CA GLU A 338 -4.69 -22.78 -11.35
C GLU A 338 -5.57 -23.99 -11.61
N MET A 339 -6.81 -24.00 -11.07
CA MET A 339 -7.78 -25.07 -11.31
C MET A 339 -8.20 -25.13 -12.78
N ALA A 340 -8.48 -23.97 -13.40
CA ALA A 340 -8.81 -23.86 -14.81
C ALA A 340 -7.66 -24.39 -15.70
N GLY A 341 -6.41 -24.07 -15.35
CA GLY A 341 -5.23 -24.61 -16.02
C GLY A 341 -5.15 -26.13 -15.98
N LEU A 342 -5.42 -26.74 -14.81
CA LEU A 342 -5.45 -28.20 -14.66
C LEU A 342 -6.58 -28.85 -15.45
N MET A 343 -7.77 -28.24 -15.51
CA MET A 343 -8.92 -28.74 -16.26
C MET A 343 -8.65 -28.75 -17.77
N HIS A 344 -7.96 -27.74 -18.32
CA HIS A 344 -7.59 -27.69 -19.73
C HIS A 344 -6.51 -28.72 -20.10
N THR A 345 -5.61 -29.07 -19.17
CA THR A 345 -4.53 -30.06 -19.42
C THR A 345 -5.06 -31.49 -19.44
N VAL A 346 -6.20 -31.76 -18.83
CA VAL A 346 -6.83 -33.12 -18.80
C VAL A 346 -7.72 -33.36 -20.04
N GLN A 347 -8.13 -32.28 -20.75
CA GLN A 347 -8.98 -32.38 -21.96
C GLN A 347 -8.17 -32.34 -23.27
N ALA A 348 -6.86 -32.15 -23.23
CA ALA A 348 -5.93 -32.22 -24.37
C ALA A 348 -5.18 -33.57 -24.41
#